data_aa390272604eab937e13f7914dbb15ce
#
_entry.id   aa390272604eab937e13f7914dbb15ce
#
_cell.length_a   1.000
_cell.length_b   1.000
_cell.length_c   1.000
_cell.angle_alpha   90.00
_cell.angle_beta   90.00
_cell.angle_gamma   90.00
#
_symmetry.space_group_name_H-M   'P 1'
#
loop_
_entity.id
_entity.type
_entity.pdbx_description
1 polymer ?
#
loop_
_entity_poly.entity_id
_entity_poly.type
_entity_poly.pdbx_seq_one_letter_code
_entity_poly.pdbx_strand_id
1 'polypeptide(L)'
;YEYENEEKYLTHFAMHHYISKDGNSCLGNWITTNELGMIAGLPQKEVVGLSLNEEVEFGLNYEVPEKHDNCIKIGNLIQNGNVLENSVVYLDKNELDKHIFVAGVTGSGKTTTCQTILNGADLPFLVIEPAKTEYRVMLKDAPDLMIFTLGDNQTSPLKMNPLVFYKHESITSRVDMICACIESAFDMEAAIPQIIEQAIYESYKSKGWDVFTNKNKKYADPFDGSGEAFP
;
A
#
# COMPACT_ATOMS: atom_id res chain seq x y z
N TYR A 1 -16.92 52.24 11.57
CA TYR A 1 -15.78 52.36 12.48
C TYR A 1 -15.43 53.87 12.52
N GLU A 2 -15.78 54.52 13.59
CA GLU A 2 -15.22 55.84 13.90
C GLU A 2 -13.79 55.62 14.35
N TYR A 3 -12.86 56.17 13.59
CA TYR A 3 -11.44 56.01 13.82
C TYR A 3 -10.96 56.97 14.92
N GLU A 4 -11.43 56.78 16.13
CA GLU A 4 -10.88 57.46 17.28
C GLU A 4 -9.40 57.17 17.55
N ASN A 5 -8.80 56.22 16.82
CA ASN A 5 -7.42 55.79 16.96
C ASN A 5 -6.76 55.46 15.61
N GLU A 6 -6.99 56.26 14.61
CA GLU A 6 -6.35 56.10 13.29
C GLU A 6 -4.86 55.86 13.36
N GLU A 7 -4.15 56.61 14.16
CA GLU A 7 -2.71 56.47 14.38
C GLU A 7 -2.34 55.05 14.89
N LYS A 8 -3.17 54.52 15.74
CA LYS A 8 -2.92 53.21 16.35
C LYS A 8 -3.11 52.05 15.37
N TYR A 9 -4.01 52.17 14.42
CA TYR A 9 -4.20 51.21 13.36
C TYR A 9 -3.12 51.26 12.31
N LEU A 10 -2.72 52.43 11.91
CA LEU A 10 -1.69 52.68 10.92
C LEU A 10 -0.28 52.28 11.43
N THR A 11 0.00 52.46 12.71
CA THR A 11 1.25 52.05 13.33
C THR A 11 1.37 50.52 13.47
N HIS A 12 0.27 49.80 13.54
CA HIS A 12 0.29 48.34 13.51
C HIS A 12 0.62 47.78 12.15
N PHE A 13 0.45 48.55 11.11
CA PHE A 13 0.79 48.17 9.75
C PHE A 13 2.09 48.79 9.30
N ALA A 14 3.15 48.50 9.93
CA ALA A 14 4.49 48.48 9.47
C ALA A 14 5.01 49.67 8.63
N MET A 15 4.15 50.52 8.12
CA MET A 15 4.50 51.76 7.45
C MET A 15 4.62 52.94 8.44
N HIS A 16 4.63 52.60 9.70
CA HIS A 16 4.83 53.53 10.82
C HIS A 16 6.08 54.38 10.72
N HIS A 17 7.06 53.96 9.96
CA HIS A 17 8.29 54.74 9.73
C HIS A 17 8.06 56.04 8.95
N TYR A 18 6.90 56.15 8.32
CA TYR A 18 6.52 57.27 7.46
C TYR A 18 5.43 58.16 8.08
N ILE A 19 5.17 57.99 9.35
CA ILE A 19 4.30 58.95 10.08
C ILE A 19 5.04 60.29 10.13
N SER A 20 4.36 61.35 9.72
CA SER A 20 4.95 62.68 9.76
C SER A 20 5.28 63.09 11.19
N LYS A 21 6.21 64.02 11.35
CA LYS A 21 6.55 64.57 12.68
C LYS A 21 5.40 65.20 13.43
N ASP A 22 4.34 65.53 12.71
CA ASP A 22 3.11 66.10 13.27
C ASP A 22 2.08 65.07 13.74
N GLY A 23 2.40 63.78 13.54
CA GLY A 23 1.54 62.69 13.98
C GLY A 23 0.27 62.46 13.14
N ASN A 24 -0.04 63.32 12.20
CA ASN A 24 -1.33 63.36 11.52
C ASN A 24 -1.32 62.89 10.06
N SER A 25 -0.16 62.57 9.52
CA SER A 25 -0.07 62.08 8.15
C SER A 25 0.75 60.80 8.05
N CYS A 26 0.20 59.80 7.39
CA CYS A 26 0.86 58.55 7.11
C CYS A 26 0.90 58.31 5.60
N LEU A 27 2.03 57.88 5.08
CA LEU A 27 2.20 57.50 3.67
C LEU A 27 1.62 56.11 3.35
N GLY A 28 0.91 55.52 4.30
CA GLY A 28 0.24 54.23 4.09
C GLY A 28 -1.05 54.36 3.31
N ASN A 29 -1.43 53.33 2.64
CA ASN A 29 -2.76 53.18 2.02
C ASN A 29 -3.71 52.52 2.99
N TRP A 30 -4.98 52.98 2.95
CA TRP A 30 -6.07 52.33 3.66
C TRP A 30 -6.35 50.99 3.02
N ILE A 31 -6.46 49.95 3.83
CA ILE A 31 -6.84 48.61 3.38
C ILE A 31 -8.02 48.10 4.21
N THR A 32 -8.92 47.43 3.56
CA THR A 32 -10.06 46.79 4.24
C THR A 32 -9.57 45.53 5.00
N THR A 33 -10.38 45.10 5.98
CA THR A 33 -10.11 43.85 6.73
C THR A 33 -9.97 42.63 5.79
N ASN A 34 -10.72 42.60 4.68
CA ASN A 34 -10.62 41.54 3.67
C ASN A 34 -9.30 41.58 2.90
N GLU A 35 -8.89 42.77 2.49
CA GLU A 35 -7.57 42.95 1.83
C GLU A 35 -6.44 42.60 2.78
N LEU A 36 -6.57 42.99 4.04
CA LEU A 36 -5.63 42.59 5.08
C LEU A 36 -5.59 41.08 5.27
N GLY A 37 -6.72 40.41 5.29
CA GLY A 37 -6.80 38.97 5.36
C GLY A 37 -6.11 38.28 4.17
N MET A 38 -6.17 38.88 2.98
CA MET A 38 -5.47 38.37 1.80
C MET A 38 -3.95 38.59 1.85
N ILE A 39 -3.49 39.69 2.44
CA ILE A 39 -2.06 40.03 2.54
C ILE A 39 -1.39 39.31 3.71
N ALA A 40 -2.06 39.27 4.86
CA ALA A 40 -1.53 38.71 6.10
C ALA A 40 -1.99 37.27 6.36
N GLY A 41 -2.93 36.77 5.56
CA GLY A 41 -3.40 35.40 5.64
C GLY A 41 -2.33 34.41 5.25
N LEU A 42 -2.28 33.30 5.98
CA LEU A 42 -1.43 32.17 5.60
C LEU A 42 -1.93 31.57 4.27
N PRO A 43 -1.04 31.10 3.39
CA PRO A 43 -1.44 30.46 2.16
C PRO A 43 -2.33 29.24 2.45
N GLN A 44 -3.52 29.20 1.83
CA GLN A 44 -4.47 28.08 1.98
C GLN A 44 -4.25 26.95 0.98
N LYS A 45 -3.30 27.13 0.06
CA LYS A 45 -2.93 26.14 -0.95
C LYS A 45 -1.41 26.05 -1.06
N GLU A 46 -0.93 24.87 -1.36
CA GLU A 46 0.48 24.68 -1.69
C GLU A 46 0.87 25.55 -2.88
N VAL A 47 1.90 26.33 -2.72
CA VAL A 47 2.57 27.08 -3.78
C VAL A 47 4.02 26.60 -3.90
N VAL A 48 4.60 26.75 -5.06
CA VAL A 48 5.98 26.31 -5.31
C VAL A 48 6.92 26.95 -4.29
N GLY A 49 7.54 26.10 -3.44
CA GLY A 49 8.45 26.52 -2.38
C GLY A 49 7.84 26.67 -0.98
N LEU A 50 6.52 26.45 -0.83
CA LEU A 50 5.84 26.42 0.46
C LEU A 50 4.97 25.15 0.52
N SER A 51 5.38 24.17 1.31
CA SER A 51 4.54 23.03 1.63
C SER A 51 3.66 23.37 2.83
N LEU A 52 2.35 23.17 2.67
CA LEU A 52 1.41 23.18 3.79
C LEU A 52 1.41 21.78 4.39
N ASN A 53 1.98 21.61 5.55
CA ASN A 53 1.77 20.40 6.34
C ASN A 53 0.44 20.58 7.09
N GLU A 54 -0.60 19.87 6.64
CA GLU A 54 -1.80 19.71 7.46
C GLU A 54 -1.40 18.85 8.68
N GLU A 55 -1.43 19.46 9.84
CA GLU A 55 -1.26 18.74 11.09
C GLU A 55 -2.59 18.08 11.44
N VAL A 56 -2.55 16.75 11.52
CA VAL A 56 -3.71 15.94 11.90
C VAL A 56 -3.69 15.74 13.40
N GLU A 57 -4.77 16.11 14.06
CA GLU A 57 -4.97 15.80 15.47
C GLU A 57 -5.66 14.45 15.62
N PHE A 58 -5.04 13.57 16.38
CA PHE A 58 -5.59 12.25 16.71
C PHE A 58 -6.21 12.26 18.11
N GLY A 59 -7.30 11.52 18.29
CA GLY A 59 -7.84 11.24 19.60
C GLY A 59 -6.82 10.45 20.44
N LEU A 60 -6.57 10.88 21.65
CA LEU A 60 -5.64 10.22 22.57
C LEU A 60 -6.31 9.11 23.41
N ASN A 61 -7.62 8.92 23.26
CA ASN A 61 -8.41 7.92 24.01
C ASN A 61 -8.53 6.59 23.27
N TYR A 62 -7.44 6.09 22.71
CA TYR A 62 -7.46 4.74 22.16
C TYR A 62 -7.16 3.73 23.27
N GLU A 63 -7.85 2.60 23.22
CA GLU A 63 -7.62 1.52 24.15
C GLU A 63 -6.26 0.86 23.86
N VAL A 64 -5.35 0.98 24.80
CA VAL A 64 -4.08 0.25 24.73
C VAL A 64 -4.37 -1.21 25.09
N PRO A 65 -4.00 -2.19 24.26
CA PRO A 65 -4.22 -3.60 24.59
C PRO A 65 -3.62 -3.96 25.96
N GLU A 66 -4.40 -4.59 26.82
CA GLU A 66 -3.95 -4.99 28.18
C GLU A 66 -2.77 -5.97 28.14
N LYS A 67 -2.62 -6.74 27.06
CA LYS A 67 -1.54 -7.72 26.85
C LYS A 67 -0.77 -7.39 25.58
N HIS A 68 0.40 -6.83 25.75
CA HIS A 68 1.29 -6.50 24.63
C HIS A 68 1.89 -7.73 23.92
N ASP A 69 1.86 -8.91 24.54
CA ASP A 69 2.47 -10.14 24.00
C ASP A 69 1.81 -10.62 22.69
N ASN A 70 0.52 -10.28 22.49
CA ASN A 70 -0.21 -10.60 21.25
C ASN A 70 -0.37 -9.42 20.31
N CYS A 71 0.47 -8.40 20.42
CA CYS A 71 0.37 -7.18 19.65
C CYS A 71 1.66 -6.88 18.90
N ILE A 72 1.51 -6.26 17.74
CA ILE A 72 2.62 -5.77 16.92
C ILE A 72 2.74 -4.28 17.18
N LYS A 73 3.90 -3.82 17.61
CA LYS A 73 4.20 -2.38 17.73
C LYS A 73 4.39 -1.79 16.35
N ILE A 74 3.53 -0.87 15.96
CA ILE A 74 3.61 -0.16 14.67
C ILE A 74 4.50 1.08 14.80
N GLY A 75 4.36 1.84 15.88
CA GLY A 75 5.11 3.07 16.10
C GLY A 75 4.57 3.88 17.27
N ASN A 76 5.00 5.12 17.35
CA ASN A 76 4.48 6.08 18.31
C ASN A 76 3.58 7.09 17.62
N LEU A 77 2.58 7.60 18.32
CA LEU A 77 1.73 8.65 17.82
C LEU A 77 2.52 9.95 17.63
N ILE A 78 2.32 10.61 16.50
CA ILE A 78 2.85 11.95 16.24
C ILE A 78 1.68 12.92 16.24
N GLN A 79 1.75 13.96 17.05
CA GLN A 79 0.75 15.00 17.13
C GLN A 79 1.40 16.37 17.15
N ASN A 80 0.92 17.27 16.31
CA ASN A 80 1.47 18.63 16.15
C ASN A 80 3.01 18.61 15.93
N GLY A 81 3.48 17.70 15.07
CA GLY A 81 4.90 17.52 14.76
C GLY A 81 5.74 16.87 15.87
N ASN A 82 5.17 16.58 17.04
CA ASN A 82 5.85 15.97 18.17
C ASN A 82 5.53 14.48 18.33
N VAL A 83 6.57 13.68 18.54
CA VAL A 83 6.40 12.26 18.86
C VAL A 83 5.97 12.11 20.31
N LEU A 84 4.84 11.46 20.54
CA LEU A 84 4.34 11.15 21.88
C LEU A 84 4.93 9.82 22.32
N GLU A 85 5.99 9.85 23.11
CA GLU A 85 6.74 8.66 23.55
C GLU A 85 5.88 7.66 24.33
N ASN A 86 4.89 8.14 25.07
CA ASN A 86 4.00 7.32 25.88
C ASN A 86 2.75 6.83 25.12
N SER A 87 2.60 7.19 23.85
CA SER A 87 1.44 6.85 23.03
C SER A 87 1.86 5.90 21.90
N VAL A 88 2.10 4.65 22.26
CA VAL A 88 2.51 3.59 21.33
C VAL A 88 1.28 3.01 20.63
N VAL A 89 1.33 2.91 19.32
CA VAL A 89 0.27 2.32 18.48
C VAL A 89 0.58 0.84 18.26
N TYR A 90 -0.37 0.00 18.59
CA TYR A 90 -0.28 -1.45 18.43
C TYR A 90 -1.35 -1.97 17.46
N LEU A 91 -1.00 -3.03 16.77
CA LEU A 91 -1.91 -3.84 15.97
C LEU A 91 -2.09 -5.19 16.69
N ASP A 92 -3.33 -5.58 16.96
CA ASP A 92 -3.63 -6.89 17.56
C ASP A 92 -3.42 -7.99 16.51
N LYS A 93 -2.65 -9.03 16.83
CA LYS A 93 -2.41 -10.19 15.95
C LYS A 93 -3.70 -10.95 15.61
N ASN A 94 -4.70 -10.91 16.49
CA ASN A 94 -6.00 -11.52 16.22
C ASN A 94 -6.79 -10.80 15.10
N GLU A 95 -6.42 -9.55 14.78
CA GLU A 95 -7.02 -8.78 13.69
C GLU A 95 -6.35 -9.04 12.32
N LEU A 96 -5.28 -9.86 12.27
CA LEU A 96 -4.57 -10.19 11.03
C LEU A 96 -5.34 -11.15 10.10
N ASP A 97 -6.47 -11.68 10.54
CA ASP A 97 -7.44 -12.39 9.68
C ASP A 97 -8.22 -11.44 8.77
N LYS A 98 -8.12 -10.13 9.01
CA LYS A 98 -8.76 -9.08 8.22
C LYS A 98 -7.81 -8.50 7.17
N HIS A 99 -8.40 -7.90 6.13
CA HIS A 99 -7.63 -7.20 5.10
C HIS A 99 -7.07 -5.88 5.64
N ILE A 100 -5.80 -5.61 5.33
CA ILE A 100 -5.14 -4.36 5.65
C ILE A 100 -4.80 -3.64 4.34
N PHE A 101 -5.17 -2.38 4.24
CA PHE A 101 -4.80 -1.53 3.11
C PHE A 101 -3.78 -0.47 3.56
N VAL A 102 -2.57 -0.51 2.99
CA VAL A 102 -1.50 0.45 3.29
C VAL A 102 -1.30 1.37 2.09
N ALA A 103 -1.69 2.62 2.22
CA ALA A 103 -1.61 3.62 1.16
C ALA A 103 -0.71 4.80 1.56
N GLY A 104 -0.17 5.48 0.55
CA GLY A 104 0.66 6.68 0.74
C GLY A 104 1.50 6.99 -0.50
N VAL A 105 2.09 8.17 -0.55
CA VAL A 105 2.98 8.59 -1.65
C VAL A 105 4.30 7.81 -1.64
N THR A 106 5.07 7.90 -2.70
CA THR A 106 6.41 7.29 -2.75
C THR A 106 7.30 7.86 -1.65
N GLY A 107 8.01 7.00 -0.92
CA GLY A 107 8.87 7.42 0.19
C GLY A 107 8.16 7.61 1.54
N SER A 108 6.83 7.43 1.64
CA SER A 108 6.08 7.58 2.89
C SER A 108 6.23 6.43 3.89
N GLY A 109 7.03 5.41 3.59
CA GLY A 109 7.27 4.28 4.49
C GLY A 109 6.30 3.10 4.37
N LYS A 110 5.50 3.00 3.30
CA LYS A 110 4.57 1.87 3.09
C LYS A 110 5.22 0.50 3.25
N THR A 111 6.32 0.28 2.52
CA THR A 111 7.05 -0.98 2.56
C THR A 111 7.62 -1.26 3.95
N THR A 112 8.14 -0.24 4.62
CA THR A 112 8.63 -0.36 6.01
C THR A 112 7.52 -0.77 6.97
N THR A 113 6.34 -0.17 6.83
CA THR A 113 5.15 -0.54 7.62
C THR A 113 4.76 -2.00 7.39
N CYS A 114 4.70 -2.45 6.13
CA CYS A 114 4.41 -3.84 5.81
C CYS A 114 5.47 -4.80 6.38
N GLN A 115 6.75 -4.46 6.26
CA GLN A 115 7.84 -5.26 6.84
C GLN A 115 7.76 -5.33 8.38
N THR A 116 7.39 -4.24 9.04
CA THR A 116 7.17 -4.21 10.48
C THR A 116 6.04 -5.15 10.89
N ILE A 117 4.93 -5.15 10.14
CA ILE A 117 3.80 -6.06 10.39
C ILE A 117 4.22 -7.51 10.19
N LEU A 118 4.86 -7.83 9.08
CA LEU A 118 5.30 -9.19 8.76
C LEU A 118 6.29 -9.74 9.80
N ASN A 119 7.29 -8.95 10.18
CA ASN A 119 8.28 -9.34 11.20
C ASN A 119 7.64 -9.51 12.59
N GLY A 120 6.64 -8.68 12.92
CA GLY A 120 5.97 -8.74 14.21
C GLY A 120 4.87 -9.79 14.30
N ALA A 121 4.36 -10.29 13.16
CA ALA A 121 3.25 -11.24 13.15
C ALA A 121 3.61 -12.61 13.70
N ASP A 122 4.86 -13.06 13.51
CA ASP A 122 5.33 -14.42 13.88
C ASP A 122 4.47 -15.51 13.22
N LEU A 123 4.08 -15.29 11.99
CA LEU A 123 3.25 -16.17 11.16
C LEU A 123 3.96 -16.44 9.83
N PRO A 124 3.73 -17.61 9.21
CA PRO A 124 4.16 -17.82 7.83
C PRO A 124 3.52 -16.79 6.91
N PHE A 125 4.29 -16.24 5.98
CA PHE A 125 3.79 -15.24 5.05
C PHE A 125 4.30 -15.47 3.62
N LEU A 126 3.57 -14.95 2.66
CA LEU A 126 3.94 -14.88 1.25
C LEU A 126 3.88 -13.43 0.81
N VAL A 127 4.98 -12.93 0.22
CA VAL A 127 5.02 -11.60 -0.39
C VAL A 127 5.07 -11.74 -1.91
N ILE A 128 4.14 -11.10 -2.59
CA ILE A 128 4.14 -10.96 -4.05
C ILE A 128 4.53 -9.53 -4.37
N GLU A 129 5.75 -9.36 -4.90
CA GLU A 129 6.34 -8.06 -5.21
C GLU A 129 6.62 -7.94 -6.71
N PRO A 130 5.66 -7.42 -7.51
CA PRO A 130 5.75 -7.47 -8.96
C PRO A 130 6.74 -6.47 -9.57
N ALA A 131 7.03 -5.34 -8.89
CA ALA A 131 7.75 -4.23 -9.51
C ALA A 131 9.05 -3.81 -8.82
N LYS A 132 9.31 -4.28 -7.60
CA LYS A 132 10.45 -3.86 -6.79
C LYS A 132 11.11 -5.06 -6.11
N THR A 133 12.18 -4.82 -5.36
CA THR A 133 12.91 -5.87 -4.63
C THR A 133 13.23 -5.44 -3.18
N GLU A 134 12.31 -4.67 -2.59
CA GLU A 134 12.52 -4.04 -1.28
C GLU A 134 12.43 -5.04 -0.12
N TYR A 135 11.65 -6.12 -0.27
CA TYR A 135 11.47 -7.13 0.78
C TYR A 135 12.68 -8.05 0.98
N ARG A 136 13.63 -8.07 0.05
CA ARG A 136 14.88 -8.85 0.18
C ARG A 136 15.70 -8.47 1.40
N VAL A 137 15.56 -7.26 1.90
CA VAL A 137 16.25 -6.80 3.11
C VAL A 137 15.85 -7.60 4.35
N MET A 138 14.67 -8.21 4.36
CA MET A 138 14.16 -9.04 5.45
C MET A 138 14.98 -10.34 5.66
N LEU A 139 15.79 -10.76 4.69
CA LEU A 139 16.72 -11.89 4.87
C LEU A 139 17.68 -11.73 6.05
N LYS A 140 17.92 -10.50 6.50
CA LYS A 140 18.77 -10.23 7.66
C LYS A 140 18.13 -10.70 8.96
N ASP A 141 16.80 -10.59 9.03
CA ASP A 141 16.00 -10.87 10.22
C ASP A 141 15.28 -12.23 10.13
N ALA A 142 15.06 -12.72 8.90
CA ALA A 142 14.43 -14.01 8.59
C ALA A 142 15.31 -14.84 7.64
N PRO A 143 16.33 -15.57 8.15
CA PRO A 143 17.30 -16.31 7.34
C PRO A 143 16.67 -17.51 6.61
N ASP A 144 15.51 -17.97 6.99
CA ASP A 144 14.71 -19.02 6.36
C ASP A 144 13.80 -18.51 5.23
N LEU A 145 13.82 -17.22 4.94
CA LEU A 145 13.06 -16.62 3.87
C LEU A 145 13.53 -17.13 2.51
N MET A 146 12.61 -17.73 1.76
CA MET A 146 12.86 -18.16 0.37
C MET A 146 12.47 -17.06 -0.60
N ILE A 147 13.42 -16.65 -1.44
CA ILE A 147 13.18 -15.62 -2.46
C ILE A 147 13.23 -16.25 -3.85
N PHE A 148 12.16 -16.08 -4.60
CA PHE A 148 12.08 -16.50 -5.99
C PHE A 148 12.09 -15.28 -6.91
N THR A 149 12.76 -15.39 -8.06
CA THR A 149 12.81 -14.32 -9.06
C THR A 149 12.18 -14.82 -10.35
N LEU A 150 11.08 -14.18 -10.76
CA LEU A 150 10.43 -14.52 -12.02
C LEU A 150 11.26 -14.04 -13.21
N GLY A 151 11.40 -14.90 -14.23
CA GLY A 151 12.08 -14.55 -15.48
C GLY A 151 13.61 -14.57 -15.43
N ASP A 152 14.23 -14.77 -14.26
CA ASP A 152 15.68 -14.93 -14.15
C ASP A 152 16.03 -16.39 -13.80
N ASN A 153 16.59 -17.10 -14.77
CA ASN A 153 16.99 -18.50 -14.58
C ASN A 153 18.30 -18.68 -13.79
N GLN A 154 19.01 -17.60 -13.48
CA GLN A 154 20.27 -17.64 -12.73
C GLN A 154 20.08 -17.47 -11.23
N THR A 155 19.00 -16.83 -10.82
CA THR A 155 18.70 -16.57 -9.41
C THR A 155 17.36 -17.19 -9.01
N SER A 156 17.38 -18.36 -8.37
CA SER A 156 16.21 -19.03 -7.77
C SER A 156 14.90 -18.82 -8.53
N PRO A 157 14.76 -19.33 -9.76
CA PRO A 157 13.54 -19.10 -10.54
C PRO A 157 12.35 -19.84 -9.90
N LEU A 158 11.20 -19.19 -9.85
CA LEU A 158 9.95 -19.88 -9.52
C LEU A 158 9.53 -20.71 -10.74
N LYS A 159 9.66 -22.04 -10.63
CA LYS A 159 9.20 -22.98 -11.65
C LYS A 159 7.96 -23.69 -11.12
N MET A 160 6.82 -23.31 -11.64
CA MET A 160 5.52 -23.89 -11.28
C MET A 160 4.77 -24.27 -12.56
N ASN A 161 4.34 -25.53 -12.65
CA ASN A 161 3.46 -25.94 -13.74
C ASN A 161 2.01 -25.57 -13.38
N PRO A 162 1.37 -24.64 -14.08
CA PRO A 162 0.00 -24.23 -13.80
C PRO A 162 -1.04 -25.33 -14.09
N LEU A 163 -0.67 -26.34 -14.89
CA LEU A 163 -1.56 -27.42 -15.27
C LEU A 163 -1.64 -28.54 -14.22
N VAL A 164 -0.81 -28.52 -13.19
CA VAL A 164 -0.92 -29.44 -12.06
C VAL A 164 -2.11 -29.03 -11.19
N PHE A 165 -2.98 -29.97 -10.87
CA PHE A 165 -4.11 -29.77 -9.97
C PHE A 165 -4.10 -30.80 -8.83
N TYR A 166 -4.82 -30.52 -7.74
CA TYR A 166 -4.88 -31.39 -6.59
C TYR A 166 -5.96 -32.46 -6.73
N LYS A 167 -5.82 -33.56 -6.00
CA LYS A 167 -6.72 -34.73 -6.06
C LYS A 167 -8.20 -34.41 -5.82
N HIS A 168 -8.48 -33.33 -5.10
CA HIS A 168 -9.84 -32.85 -4.81
C HIS A 168 -10.37 -31.80 -5.79
N GLU A 169 -9.54 -31.38 -6.76
CA GLU A 169 -9.92 -30.41 -7.79
C GLU A 169 -10.39 -31.16 -9.06
N SER A 170 -11.10 -30.44 -9.93
CA SER A 170 -11.44 -30.91 -11.26
C SER A 170 -10.58 -30.26 -12.35
N ILE A 171 -10.38 -30.98 -13.44
CA ILE A 171 -9.68 -30.45 -14.62
C ILE A 171 -10.39 -29.20 -15.13
N THR A 172 -11.74 -29.21 -15.18
CA THR A 172 -12.53 -28.05 -15.62
C THR A 172 -12.27 -26.82 -14.76
N SER A 173 -12.35 -26.96 -13.43
CA SER A 173 -12.06 -25.82 -12.54
C SER A 173 -10.62 -25.29 -12.69
N ARG A 174 -9.66 -26.19 -12.93
CA ARG A 174 -8.28 -25.79 -13.18
C ARG A 174 -8.14 -25.02 -14.50
N VAL A 175 -8.78 -25.51 -15.56
CA VAL A 175 -8.77 -24.86 -16.88
C VAL A 175 -9.43 -23.48 -16.81
N ASP A 176 -10.61 -23.40 -16.18
CA ASP A 176 -11.32 -22.11 -15.99
C ASP A 176 -10.46 -21.09 -15.26
N MET A 177 -9.76 -21.51 -14.19
CA MET A 177 -8.87 -20.63 -13.43
C MET A 177 -7.67 -20.16 -14.27
N ILE A 178 -7.05 -21.04 -15.06
CA ILE A 178 -5.94 -20.69 -15.94
C ILE A 178 -6.41 -19.72 -17.02
N CYS A 179 -7.55 -19.97 -17.66
CA CYS A 179 -8.13 -19.09 -18.67
C CYS A 179 -8.41 -17.71 -18.06
N ALA A 180 -9.04 -17.63 -16.88
CA ALA A 180 -9.29 -16.38 -16.19
C ALA A 180 -7.99 -15.61 -15.85
N CYS A 181 -6.91 -16.30 -15.44
CA CYS A 181 -5.62 -15.69 -15.21
C CYS A 181 -5.01 -15.10 -16.49
N ILE A 182 -5.11 -15.83 -17.61
CA ILE A 182 -4.58 -15.38 -18.90
C ILE A 182 -5.42 -14.18 -19.42
N GLU A 183 -6.74 -14.26 -19.34
CA GLU A 183 -7.67 -13.18 -19.73
C GLU A 183 -7.44 -11.90 -18.91
N SER A 184 -7.13 -12.04 -17.63
CA SER A 184 -6.83 -10.88 -16.78
C SER A 184 -5.48 -10.22 -17.09
N ALA A 185 -4.55 -10.98 -17.66
CA ALA A 185 -3.20 -10.51 -17.98
C ALA A 185 -3.06 -9.94 -19.40
N PHE A 186 -3.94 -10.32 -20.31
CA PHE A 186 -3.85 -9.96 -21.73
C PHE A 186 -5.23 -9.57 -22.27
N ASP A 187 -5.28 -8.45 -23.00
CA ASP A 187 -6.45 -8.09 -23.79
C ASP A 187 -6.56 -9.06 -24.97
N MET A 188 -7.56 -9.93 -24.94
CA MET A 188 -7.76 -10.96 -25.96
C MET A 188 -9.02 -10.74 -26.76
N GLU A 189 -8.94 -10.97 -28.08
CA GLU A 189 -10.12 -11.02 -28.94
C GLU A 189 -10.99 -12.24 -28.65
N ALA A 190 -12.29 -12.13 -28.90
CA ALA A 190 -13.32 -13.07 -28.45
C ALA A 190 -13.09 -14.56 -28.78
N ALA A 191 -12.31 -14.89 -29.82
CA ALA A 191 -12.03 -16.26 -30.21
C ALA A 191 -10.82 -16.88 -29.50
N ILE A 192 -9.87 -16.07 -29.00
CA ILE A 192 -8.62 -16.55 -28.45
C ILE A 192 -8.80 -17.35 -27.14
N PRO A 193 -9.65 -16.93 -26.18
CA PRO A 193 -9.88 -17.69 -24.97
C PRO A 193 -10.36 -19.11 -25.21
N GLN A 194 -11.27 -19.30 -26.17
CA GLN A 194 -11.81 -20.62 -26.52
C GLN A 194 -10.73 -21.54 -27.14
N ILE A 195 -9.83 -20.99 -27.94
CA ILE A 195 -8.72 -21.73 -28.53
C ILE A 195 -7.74 -22.19 -27.43
N ILE A 196 -7.42 -21.30 -26.47
CA ILE A 196 -6.55 -21.61 -25.34
C ILE A 196 -7.20 -22.70 -24.49
N GLU A 197 -8.46 -22.55 -24.12
CA GLU A 197 -9.22 -23.51 -23.35
C GLU A 197 -9.17 -24.91 -24.00
N GLN A 198 -9.48 -24.96 -25.28
CA GLN A 198 -9.44 -26.22 -26.04
C GLN A 198 -8.04 -26.83 -26.10
N ALA A 199 -7.00 -26.01 -26.31
CA ALA A 199 -5.62 -26.47 -26.33
C ALA A 199 -5.20 -27.08 -24.98
N ILE A 200 -5.63 -26.49 -23.88
CA ILE A 200 -5.38 -27.01 -22.52
C ILE A 200 -6.09 -28.36 -22.34
N TYR A 201 -7.34 -28.47 -22.72
CA TYR A 201 -8.07 -29.76 -22.65
C TYR A 201 -7.42 -30.85 -23.51
N GLU A 202 -6.98 -30.52 -24.73
CA GLU A 202 -6.26 -31.49 -25.59
C GLU A 202 -4.91 -31.90 -24.97
N SER A 203 -4.23 -30.99 -24.27
CA SER A 203 -3.00 -31.29 -23.53
C SER A 203 -3.25 -32.34 -22.43
N TYR A 204 -4.31 -32.17 -21.65
CA TYR A 204 -4.71 -33.17 -20.65
C TYR A 204 -5.07 -34.52 -21.27
N LYS A 205 -5.84 -34.52 -22.36
CA LYS A 205 -6.21 -35.76 -23.06
C LYS A 205 -4.96 -36.49 -23.60
N SER A 206 -3.98 -35.76 -24.11
CA SER A 206 -2.72 -36.34 -24.62
C SER A 206 -1.94 -37.08 -23.52
N LYS A 207 -2.04 -36.62 -22.28
CA LYS A 207 -1.48 -37.25 -21.08
C LYS A 207 -2.36 -38.37 -20.50
N GLY A 208 -3.49 -38.65 -21.15
CA GLY A 208 -4.37 -39.77 -20.78
C GLY A 208 -5.49 -39.42 -19.79
N TRP A 209 -5.66 -38.12 -19.50
CA TRP A 209 -6.77 -37.68 -18.66
C TRP A 209 -8.11 -37.71 -19.39
N ASP A 210 -9.12 -38.18 -18.70
CA ASP A 210 -10.50 -38.05 -19.09
C ASP A 210 -11.10 -36.83 -18.35
N VAL A 211 -11.40 -35.79 -19.11
CA VAL A 211 -11.83 -34.48 -18.59
C VAL A 211 -13.17 -34.59 -17.82
N PHE A 212 -14.04 -35.49 -18.22
CA PHE A 212 -15.38 -35.65 -17.60
C PHE A 212 -15.31 -36.41 -16.27
N THR A 213 -14.43 -37.42 -16.20
CA THR A 213 -14.33 -38.28 -15.02
C THR A 213 -13.20 -37.92 -14.09
N ASN A 214 -12.33 -37.00 -14.50
CA ASN A 214 -11.09 -36.64 -13.79
C ASN A 214 -10.15 -37.84 -13.52
N LYS A 215 -10.24 -38.88 -14.34
CA LYS A 215 -9.41 -40.09 -14.21
C LYS A 215 -8.33 -40.13 -15.28
N ASN A 216 -7.15 -40.60 -14.91
CA ASN A 216 -6.07 -40.84 -15.85
C ASN A 216 -6.08 -42.31 -16.26
N LYS A 217 -5.97 -42.55 -17.57
CA LYS A 217 -5.94 -43.91 -18.13
C LYS A 217 -4.52 -44.46 -18.35
N LYS A 218 -3.50 -43.59 -18.30
CA LYS A 218 -2.13 -43.96 -18.57
C LYS A 218 -1.30 -44.18 -17.28
N TYR A 219 -1.62 -43.44 -16.24
CA TYR A 219 -0.90 -43.46 -14.96
C TYR A 219 -1.77 -44.05 -13.86
N ALA A 220 -1.22 -45.06 -13.14
CA ALA A 220 -1.96 -45.73 -12.06
C ALA A 220 -2.18 -44.82 -10.86
N ASP A 221 -1.19 -43.99 -10.51
CA ASP A 221 -1.29 -42.90 -9.53
C ASP A 221 -0.79 -41.59 -10.15
N PRO A 222 -1.69 -40.79 -10.72
CA PRO A 222 -1.31 -39.53 -11.34
C PRO A 222 -0.81 -38.47 -10.35
N PHE A 223 -0.99 -38.67 -9.06
CA PHE A 223 -0.63 -37.72 -8.00
C PHE A 223 0.56 -38.20 -7.16
N ASP A 224 1.43 -39.01 -7.73
CA ASP A 224 2.63 -39.56 -7.08
C ASP A 224 3.73 -38.52 -6.77
N GLY A 225 3.53 -37.29 -7.16
CA GLY A 225 4.47 -36.17 -6.95
C GLY A 225 5.51 -36.02 -8.07
N SER A 226 5.58 -36.94 -9.04
CA SER A 226 6.51 -36.82 -10.19
C SER A 226 6.12 -35.71 -11.15
N GLY A 227 4.83 -35.39 -11.24
CA GLY A 227 4.27 -34.44 -12.20
C GLY A 227 4.18 -34.95 -13.63
N GLU A 228 4.64 -36.18 -13.93
CA GLU A 228 4.69 -36.75 -15.28
C GLU A 228 3.29 -36.96 -15.90
N ALA A 229 2.29 -37.17 -15.06
CA ALA A 229 0.91 -37.34 -15.47
C ALA A 229 0.25 -36.07 -15.98
N PHE A 230 0.84 -34.92 -15.72
CA PHE A 230 0.31 -33.62 -16.13
C PHE A 230 0.96 -33.10 -17.42
N PRO A 231 0.25 -32.25 -18.19
CA PRO A 231 0.79 -31.60 -19.38
C PRO A 231 2.01 -30.75 -19.12
#